data_83df3c92d19775a19c8e325e6be4ef82
#
_entry.id   83df3c92d19775a19c8e325e6be4ef82
#
_cell.length_a   1.000
_cell.length_b   1.000
_cell.length_c   1.000
_cell.angle_alpha   90.00
_cell.angle_beta   90.00
_cell.angle_gamma   90.00
#
_symmetry.space_group_name_H-M   'P 1'
#
loop_
_entity.id
_entity.type
_entity.pdbx_description
1 polymer ?
#
loop_
_entity_poly.entity_id
_entity_poly.type
_entity_poly.pdbx_seq_one_letter_code
_entity_poly.pdbx_strand_id
1 'polypeptide(L)'
;DIVLTQTPPSEFVTPGQSASISCRSSQSLLHSDGKTYLNWILHRPGQSLRRLIYWVSNLDTGVPDRFSGSGSGIDFTLKISRVEAEDAGVYYCAQAIQYPPTVVQP
;
A
#
# COMPACT_ATOMS: atom_id res chain seq x y z
N ASP A 1 -9.03 -17.87 -2.38
CA ASP A 1 -8.33 -16.66 -2.88
C ASP A 1 -8.23 -15.62 -1.79
N ILE A 2 -7.14 -14.86 -1.81
CA ILE A 2 -6.95 -13.76 -0.89
C ILE A 2 -7.65 -12.53 -1.45
N VAL A 3 -8.50 -11.90 -0.64
CA VAL A 3 -9.21 -10.67 -1.01
C VAL A 3 -8.67 -9.56 -0.14
N LEU A 4 -8.31 -8.44 -0.78
CA LEU A 4 -7.88 -7.22 -0.10
C LEU A 4 -8.98 -6.18 -0.20
N THR A 5 -9.30 -5.55 0.93
CA THR A 5 -10.31 -4.49 0.99
C THR A 5 -9.64 -3.23 1.52
N GLN A 6 -9.77 -2.15 0.78
CA GLN A 6 -9.12 -0.89 1.09
C GLN A 6 -10.14 0.14 1.53
N THR A 7 -9.81 0.92 2.55
CA THR A 7 -10.68 1.98 3.06
C THR A 7 -9.86 3.26 3.21
N PRO A 8 -10.21 4.32 2.49
CA PRO A 8 -11.27 4.40 1.46
C PRO A 8 -10.91 3.56 0.24
N PRO A 9 -11.90 3.08 -0.54
CA PRO A 9 -11.64 2.14 -1.65
C PRO A 9 -10.81 2.75 -2.78
N SER A 10 -10.90 4.04 -2.96
CA SER A 10 -9.95 4.77 -3.79
C SER A 10 -9.89 6.20 -3.28
N GLU A 11 -8.70 6.79 -3.27
CA GLU A 11 -8.52 8.13 -2.74
C GLU A 11 -7.52 8.87 -3.59
N PHE A 12 -7.92 10.06 -4.03
CA PHE A 12 -7.01 11.00 -4.65
C PHE A 12 -6.53 11.96 -3.57
N VAL A 13 -5.27 11.80 -3.16
CA VAL A 13 -4.75 12.57 -2.03
C VAL A 13 -4.49 14.02 -2.43
N THR A 14 -4.71 14.93 -1.47
CA THR A 14 -4.61 16.36 -1.69
C THR A 14 -3.28 16.90 -1.16
N PRO A 15 -2.50 17.64 -1.97
CA PRO A 15 -1.24 18.21 -1.50
C PRO A 15 -1.44 19.10 -0.26
N GLY A 16 -0.45 19.07 0.63
CA GLY A 16 -0.43 19.87 1.85
C GLY A 16 -1.08 19.22 3.06
N GLN A 17 -1.81 18.14 2.87
CA GLN A 17 -2.49 17.42 3.95
C GLN A 17 -1.82 16.09 4.23
N SER A 18 -2.17 15.49 5.35
CA SER A 18 -1.79 14.12 5.66
C SER A 18 -2.86 13.17 5.14
N ALA A 19 -2.46 11.97 4.76
CA ALA A 19 -3.39 10.95 4.29
C ALA A 19 -3.14 9.64 5.03
N SER A 20 -4.20 8.86 5.20
CA SER A 20 -4.14 7.55 5.83
C SER A 20 -5.07 6.60 5.08
N ILE A 21 -4.54 5.46 4.66
CA ILE A 21 -5.29 4.46 3.90
C ILE A 21 -5.14 3.13 4.61
N SER A 22 -6.25 2.46 4.84
CA SER A 22 -6.27 1.15 5.50
C SER A 22 -6.51 0.05 4.49
N CYS A 23 -5.90 -1.10 4.73
CA CYS A 23 -6.04 -2.29 3.91
C CYS A 23 -6.26 -3.49 4.83
N ARG A 24 -7.29 -4.28 4.54
CA ARG A 24 -7.57 -5.53 5.28
C ARG A 24 -7.53 -6.70 4.33
N SER A 25 -6.82 -7.75 4.73
CA SER A 25 -6.73 -9.00 3.99
C SER A 25 -7.71 -10.03 4.56
N SER A 26 -8.28 -10.86 3.69
CA SER A 26 -9.15 -11.95 4.12
C SER A 26 -8.38 -13.07 4.82
N GLN A 27 -7.06 -13.14 4.64
CA GLN A 27 -6.19 -14.14 5.24
C GLN A 27 -4.89 -13.48 5.67
N SER A 28 -4.18 -14.12 6.61
CA SER A 28 -2.86 -13.65 7.03
C SER A 28 -1.90 -13.64 5.85
N LEU A 29 -1.10 -12.60 5.75
CA LEU A 29 -0.05 -12.46 4.74
C LEU A 29 1.33 -12.79 5.29
N LEU A 30 1.39 -13.37 6.49
CA LEU A 30 2.63 -13.79 7.11
C LEU A 30 3.08 -15.12 6.49
N HIS A 31 4.29 -15.11 5.96
CA HIS A 31 4.90 -16.29 5.35
C HIS A 31 5.75 -17.04 6.38
N SER A 32 6.06 -18.31 6.08
CA SER A 32 6.89 -19.14 6.96
C SER A 32 8.32 -18.60 7.12
N ASP A 33 8.76 -17.71 6.23
CA ASP A 33 10.07 -17.04 6.35
C ASP A 33 10.05 -15.88 7.35
N GLY A 34 8.92 -15.62 7.99
CA GLY A 34 8.77 -14.55 8.97
C GLY A 34 8.42 -13.20 8.38
N LYS A 35 8.29 -13.08 7.06
CA LYS A 35 7.96 -11.83 6.39
C LYS A 35 6.49 -11.79 6.02
N THR A 36 5.92 -10.58 6.06
CA THR A 36 4.52 -10.35 5.69
C THR A 36 4.50 -9.67 4.32
N TYR A 37 3.89 -10.31 3.35
CA TYR A 37 3.99 -9.92 1.94
C TYR A 37 2.87 -8.98 1.54
N LEU A 38 2.91 -7.78 2.10
CA LEU A 38 1.98 -6.69 1.78
C LEU A 38 2.76 -5.52 1.20
N ASN A 39 2.35 -5.07 0.02
CA ASN A 39 2.98 -3.96 -0.68
C ASN A 39 1.99 -2.81 -0.85
N TRP A 40 2.51 -1.59 -0.91
CA TRP A 40 1.75 -0.40 -1.29
C TRP A 40 2.26 0.11 -2.62
N ILE A 41 1.32 0.39 -3.53
CA ILE A 41 1.62 0.77 -4.92
C ILE A 41 0.92 2.08 -5.23
N LEU A 42 1.63 2.97 -5.93
CA LEU A 42 1.10 4.24 -6.41
C LEU A 42 0.94 4.17 -7.93
N HIS A 43 -0.26 4.53 -8.41
CA HIS A 43 -0.51 4.74 -9.82
C HIS A 43 -0.74 6.23 -10.07
N ARG A 44 0.22 6.87 -10.70
CA ARG A 44 0.12 8.28 -11.07
C ARG A 44 -0.45 8.38 -12.48
N PRO A 45 -1.29 9.39 -12.75
CA PRO A 45 -1.90 9.54 -14.09
C PRO A 45 -0.84 9.57 -15.20
N GLY A 46 -1.06 8.76 -16.23
CA GLY A 46 -0.17 8.70 -17.38
C GLY A 46 1.17 8.02 -17.14
N GLN A 47 1.37 7.41 -15.97
CA GLN A 47 2.63 6.76 -15.64
C GLN A 47 2.41 5.30 -15.25
N SER A 48 3.50 4.53 -15.23
CA SER A 48 3.44 3.14 -14.78
C SER A 48 3.28 3.05 -13.28
N LEU A 49 2.87 1.89 -12.79
CA LEU A 49 2.76 1.63 -11.36
C LEU A 49 4.13 1.71 -10.71
N ARG A 50 4.16 2.23 -9.49
CA ARG A 50 5.38 2.33 -8.71
C ARG A 50 5.15 1.70 -7.34
N ARG A 51 5.97 0.71 -6.97
CA ARG A 51 5.94 0.16 -5.62
C ARG A 51 6.61 1.14 -4.67
N LEU A 52 5.91 1.48 -3.59
CA LEU A 52 6.41 2.41 -2.59
C LEU A 52 6.94 1.66 -1.37
N ILE A 53 6.23 0.64 -0.94
CA ILE A 53 6.53 -0.08 0.30
C ILE A 53 6.40 -1.58 0.03
N TYR A 54 7.31 -2.35 0.60
CA TYR A 54 7.26 -3.79 0.57
C TYR A 54 7.45 -4.35 1.99
N TRP A 55 6.99 -5.57 2.22
CA TRP A 55 7.01 -6.21 3.53
C TRP A 55 6.46 -5.29 4.61
N VAL A 56 5.28 -4.71 4.35
CA VAL A 56 4.49 -3.88 5.26
C VAL A 56 5.08 -2.48 5.50
N SER A 57 6.38 -2.37 5.82
CA SER A 57 6.93 -1.11 6.32
C SER A 57 8.25 -0.69 5.68
N ASN A 58 8.77 -1.44 4.73
CA ASN A 58 10.07 -1.13 4.11
C ASN A 58 9.88 -0.21 2.92
N LEU A 59 10.48 0.98 2.97
CA LEU A 59 10.44 1.91 1.86
C LEU A 59 11.29 1.37 0.71
N ASP A 60 10.74 1.43 -0.52
CA ASP A 60 11.49 1.07 -1.70
C ASP A 60 12.53 2.15 -2.03
N THR A 61 13.47 1.80 -2.91
CA THR A 61 14.56 2.71 -3.27
C THR A 61 14.01 4.03 -3.81
N GLY A 62 14.48 5.13 -3.26
CA GLY A 62 14.10 6.47 -3.71
C GLY A 62 12.77 6.98 -3.17
N VAL A 63 12.07 6.21 -2.34
CA VAL A 63 10.82 6.65 -1.74
C VAL A 63 11.10 7.51 -0.50
N PRO A 64 10.54 8.73 -0.44
CA PRO A 64 10.81 9.61 0.71
C PRO A 64 10.20 9.08 2.00
N ASP A 65 10.77 9.50 3.13
CA ASP A 65 10.35 9.03 4.45
C ASP A 65 9.04 9.65 4.94
N ARG A 66 8.42 10.54 4.16
CA ARG A 66 7.07 11.00 4.48
C ARG A 66 6.03 9.90 4.29
N PHE A 67 6.39 8.82 3.58
CA PHE A 67 5.58 7.62 3.49
C PHE A 67 5.94 6.66 4.60
N SER A 68 4.94 6.05 5.22
CA SER A 68 5.19 5.00 6.21
C SER A 68 4.10 3.95 6.13
N GLY A 69 4.48 2.70 6.33
CA GLY A 69 3.56 1.57 6.37
C GLY A 69 3.64 0.88 7.71
N SER A 70 2.51 0.37 8.17
CA SER A 70 2.43 -0.36 9.43
C SER A 70 1.34 -1.42 9.35
N GLY A 71 1.29 -2.27 10.37
CA GLY A 71 0.28 -3.30 10.49
C GLY A 71 0.87 -4.68 10.68
N SER A 72 -0.02 -5.65 10.84
CA SER A 72 0.37 -7.04 11.00
C SER A 72 -0.83 -7.94 10.75
N GLY A 73 -0.53 -9.20 10.39
CA GLY A 73 -1.57 -10.19 10.18
C GLY A 73 -2.45 -9.90 8.99
N ILE A 74 -3.56 -9.22 9.21
CA ILE A 74 -4.54 -8.90 8.17
C ILE A 74 -4.87 -7.41 8.08
N ASP A 75 -4.36 -6.59 9.00
CA ASP A 75 -4.68 -5.16 9.04
C ASP A 75 -3.43 -4.32 8.78
N PHE A 76 -3.49 -3.44 7.79
CA PHE A 76 -2.35 -2.64 7.36
C PHE A 76 -2.77 -1.21 7.10
N THR A 77 -1.82 -0.28 7.27
CA THR A 77 -2.08 1.15 7.07
C THR A 77 -0.92 1.80 6.35
N LEU A 78 -1.22 2.61 5.34
CA LEU A 78 -0.28 3.50 4.70
C LEU A 78 -0.56 4.91 5.19
N LYS A 79 0.49 5.63 5.60
CA LYS A 79 0.38 7.03 6.01
C LYS A 79 1.32 7.89 5.18
N ILE A 80 0.83 9.04 4.77
CA ILE A 80 1.62 10.07 4.09
C ILE A 80 1.55 11.30 4.98
N SER A 81 2.69 11.69 5.58
CA SER A 81 2.70 12.76 6.59
C SER A 81 2.46 14.13 6.02
N ARG A 82 2.87 14.38 4.78
CA ARG A 82 2.64 15.65 4.09
C ARG A 82 2.63 15.36 2.59
N VAL A 83 1.43 15.37 2.03
CA VAL A 83 1.25 15.06 0.61
C VAL A 83 1.85 16.17 -0.24
N GLU A 84 2.70 15.81 -1.21
CA GLU A 84 3.26 16.72 -2.18
C GLU A 84 2.60 16.54 -3.53
N ALA A 85 2.77 17.51 -4.43
CA ALA A 85 2.13 17.42 -5.74
C ALA A 85 2.50 16.14 -6.50
N GLU A 86 3.74 15.69 -6.37
CA GLU A 86 4.21 14.48 -7.02
C GLU A 86 3.63 13.19 -6.45
N ASP A 87 2.98 13.26 -5.28
CA ASP A 87 2.33 12.11 -4.65
C ASP A 87 0.91 11.91 -5.16
N ALA A 88 0.39 12.81 -5.96
CA ALA A 88 -0.98 12.72 -6.46
C ALA A 88 -1.15 11.48 -7.33
N GLY A 89 -2.23 10.74 -7.09
CA GLY A 89 -2.53 9.52 -7.80
C GLY A 89 -3.39 8.60 -6.95
N VAL A 90 -3.51 7.35 -7.37
CA VAL A 90 -4.33 6.37 -6.68
C VAL A 90 -3.42 5.34 -6.03
N TYR A 91 -3.69 5.06 -4.76
CA TYR A 91 -2.88 4.15 -3.95
C TYR A 91 -3.59 2.82 -3.78
N TYR A 92 -2.84 1.73 -3.92
CA TYR A 92 -3.37 0.38 -3.81
C TYR A 92 -2.52 -0.45 -2.86
N CYS A 93 -3.17 -1.29 -2.06
CA CYS A 93 -2.46 -2.38 -1.39
C CYS A 93 -2.48 -3.62 -2.27
N ALA A 94 -1.43 -4.44 -2.17
CA ALA A 94 -1.29 -5.65 -2.97
C ALA A 94 -0.61 -6.74 -2.13
N GLN A 95 -1.03 -7.98 -2.34
CA GLN A 95 -0.37 -9.11 -1.67
C GLN A 95 0.53 -9.85 -2.67
N ALA A 96 1.61 -10.42 -2.16
CA ALA A 96 2.54 -11.20 -2.96
C ALA A 96 2.90 -12.52 -2.27
N ILE A 97 2.03 -13.01 -1.37
CA ILE A 97 2.27 -14.25 -0.66
C ILE A 97 1.73 -15.45 -1.42
N GLN A 98 0.69 -15.24 -2.23
CA GLN A 98 0.02 -16.27 -3.00
C GLN A 98 0.01 -15.89 -4.46
N TYR A 99 0.21 -16.85 -5.35
CA TYR A 99 0.16 -16.61 -6.78
C TYR A 99 -1.22 -17.02 -7.33
N PRO A 100 -1.83 -16.21 -8.19
CA PRO A 100 -1.32 -14.92 -8.66
C PRO A 100 -1.43 -13.84 -7.58
N PRO A 101 -0.51 -12.86 -7.57
CA PRO A 101 -0.64 -11.72 -6.66
C PRO A 101 -1.95 -11.00 -6.91
N THR A 102 -2.56 -10.46 -5.84
CA THR A 102 -3.78 -9.70 -5.99
C THR A 102 -3.58 -8.27 -5.49
N VAL A 103 -4.19 -7.35 -6.24
CA VAL A 103 -4.33 -5.96 -5.86
C VAL A 103 -5.75 -5.79 -5.35
N VAL A 104 -5.99 -4.73 -4.58
CA VAL A 104 -7.30 -4.46 -4.01
C VAL A 104 -8.37 -4.46 -5.10
N GLN A 105 -9.51 -5.08 -4.79
CA GLN A 105 -10.67 -5.04 -5.68
C GLN A 105 -11.36 -3.70 -5.55
N PRO A 106 -11.71 -3.03 -6.68
CA PRO A 106 -12.45 -1.78 -6.64
C PRO A 106 -13.88 -1.96 -6.13
#